data_68d6b9767d749875f130ff02f7b5fe6e
#
_entry.id   68d6b9767d749875f130ff02f7b5fe6e
#
_cell.length_a   1.000
_cell.length_b   1.000
_cell.length_c   1.000
_cell.angle_alpha   90.00
_cell.angle_beta   90.00
_cell.angle_gamma   90.00
#
_symmetry.space_group_name_H-M   'P 1'
#
loop_
_entity.id
_entity.type
_entity.pdbx_description
1 polymer ?
#
loop_
_entity_poly.entity_id
_entity_poly.type
_entity_poly.pdbx_seq_one_letter_code
_entity_poly.pdbx_strand_id
1 'polypeptide(L)'
;MRRKPEKTQPGNPHGLTLKQHILPARSIERFADSDGRVSVIFKNKPNPQEPVSPKDPLFCAKRIWDHGSEISCKTSIEDPFQELAERIISGETTSINEEDKAVVDSFYGLWESRAYFNANPPADILINATGVEYILSIDEQELSEKNNVTYVTPELKIKGRDLTGEWISIRIINWRYKLNGINWSIVRTSAGEFFVPNAPPNAPKFHYVPISPIVSLIAEYPQGFIGMEEVCRINGLLYKLTDSYIFARDFSRCCVVYSEVMD
;
A
#
# COMPACT_ATOMS: atom_id res chain seq x y z
N MET A 1 -13.83 -14.01 -10.52
CA MET A 1 -14.93 -13.00 -10.52
C MET A 1 -14.61 -11.99 -9.45
N ARG A 2 -14.42 -10.68 -9.77
CA ARG A 2 -14.17 -9.67 -8.72
C ARG A 2 -15.41 -9.53 -7.85
N ARG A 3 -15.25 -9.67 -6.53
CA ARG A 3 -16.32 -9.46 -5.55
C ARG A 3 -16.88 -8.04 -5.70
N LYS A 4 -18.22 -7.90 -5.76
CA LYS A 4 -18.83 -6.57 -5.72
C LYS A 4 -18.60 -5.98 -4.32
N PRO A 5 -18.12 -4.73 -4.21
CA PRO A 5 -17.94 -4.09 -2.91
C PRO A 5 -19.29 -4.04 -2.18
N GLU A 6 -19.26 -4.37 -0.90
CA GLU A 6 -20.43 -4.25 -0.06
C GLU A 6 -20.78 -2.78 0.15
N LYS A 7 -22.06 -2.45 0.00
CA LYS A 7 -22.53 -1.08 0.19
C LYS A 7 -22.84 -0.83 1.65
N THR A 8 -22.62 0.38 2.11
CA THR A 8 -23.16 0.89 3.37
C THR A 8 -24.61 1.34 3.17
N GLN A 9 -25.27 1.63 4.27
CA GLN A 9 -26.55 2.36 4.25
C GLN A 9 -26.42 3.67 3.45
N PRO A 10 -27.52 4.15 2.86
CA PRO A 10 -27.52 5.44 2.16
C PRO A 10 -27.00 6.56 3.07
N GLY A 11 -26.07 7.36 2.54
CA GLY A 11 -25.45 8.44 3.30
C GLY A 11 -24.36 8.03 4.27
N ASN A 12 -24.09 6.72 4.46
CA ASN A 12 -23.04 6.21 5.37
C ASN A 12 -23.13 6.83 6.79
N PRO A 13 -24.25 6.61 7.51
CA PRO A 13 -24.55 7.33 8.75
C PRO A 13 -23.50 7.08 9.86
N HIS A 14 -22.84 5.93 9.86
CA HIS A 14 -21.79 5.58 10.83
C HIS A 14 -20.39 6.06 10.42
N GLY A 15 -20.24 6.70 9.25
CA GLY A 15 -18.96 7.22 8.79
C GLY A 15 -17.90 6.13 8.58
N LEU A 16 -18.31 4.97 8.08
CA LEU A 16 -17.39 3.87 7.78
C LEU A 16 -16.45 4.23 6.63
N THR A 17 -15.22 3.74 6.67
CA THR A 17 -14.23 3.98 5.60
C THR A 17 -14.59 3.17 4.35
N LEU A 18 -14.94 3.86 3.26
CA LEU A 18 -15.35 3.25 2.01
C LEU A 18 -14.21 3.09 1.01
N LYS A 19 -13.28 4.04 1.01
CA LYS A 19 -12.09 4.05 0.15
C LYS A 19 -10.87 3.86 1.05
N GLN A 20 -10.19 2.79 0.85
CA GLN A 20 -9.07 2.34 1.66
C GLN A 20 -7.82 2.35 0.78
N HIS A 21 -6.91 3.30 1.02
CA HIS A 21 -5.70 3.41 0.21
C HIS A 21 -4.80 2.18 0.36
N ILE A 22 -4.35 1.62 -0.75
CA ILE A 22 -3.37 0.53 -0.78
C ILE A 22 -2.01 1.07 -0.34
N LEU A 23 -1.52 2.11 -1.01
CA LEU A 23 -0.43 2.95 -0.56
C LEU A 23 -1.03 4.25 0.01
N PRO A 24 -0.66 4.71 1.21
CA PRO A 24 -1.24 5.89 1.83
C PRO A 24 -1.23 7.13 0.93
N ALA A 25 -2.30 7.93 0.97
CA ALA A 25 -2.44 9.12 0.12
C ALA A 25 -1.26 10.09 0.24
N ARG A 26 -0.74 10.33 1.48
CA ARG A 26 0.45 11.19 1.69
C ARG A 26 1.70 10.66 0.98
N SER A 27 1.85 9.33 0.87
CA SER A 27 2.96 8.73 0.11
C SER A 27 2.79 8.98 -1.39
N ILE A 28 1.57 8.94 -1.92
CA ILE A 28 1.26 9.24 -3.33
C ILE A 28 1.40 10.75 -3.61
N GLU A 29 0.94 11.59 -2.69
CA GLU A 29 1.01 13.06 -2.78
C GLU A 29 2.45 13.57 -2.98
N ARG A 30 3.46 12.90 -2.44
CA ARG A 30 4.88 13.25 -2.66
C ARG A 30 5.35 13.05 -4.11
N PHE A 31 4.59 12.30 -4.90
CA PHE A 31 4.82 12.10 -6.35
C PHE A 31 3.86 12.93 -7.21
N ALA A 32 3.16 13.90 -6.63
CA ALA A 32 2.32 14.79 -7.39
C ALA A 32 3.16 15.89 -8.08
N ASP A 33 2.67 16.36 -9.22
CA ASP A 33 3.17 17.52 -9.94
C ASP A 33 2.72 18.84 -9.27
N SER A 34 2.99 19.97 -9.92
CA SER A 34 2.60 21.30 -9.46
C SER A 34 1.08 21.49 -9.37
N ASP A 35 0.30 20.69 -10.10
CA ASP A 35 -1.16 20.74 -10.10
C ASP A 35 -1.77 19.76 -9.08
N GLY A 36 -0.91 19.11 -8.28
CA GLY A 36 -1.32 18.13 -7.26
C GLY A 36 -1.80 16.80 -7.84
N ARG A 37 -1.34 16.44 -9.03
CA ARG A 37 -1.74 15.22 -9.76
C ARG A 37 -0.54 14.31 -10.01
N VAL A 38 -0.81 13.03 -10.21
CA VAL A 38 0.19 12.03 -10.56
C VAL A 38 -0.11 11.43 -11.93
N SER A 39 0.94 11.25 -12.72
CA SER A 39 0.87 10.56 -14.01
C SER A 39 0.80 9.05 -13.79
N VAL A 40 0.03 8.33 -14.62
CA VAL A 40 -0.17 6.88 -14.51
C VAL A 40 0.08 6.20 -15.86
N ILE A 41 0.77 5.07 -15.83
CA ILE A 41 0.92 4.17 -16.99
C ILE A 41 0.43 2.78 -16.59
N PHE A 42 -0.50 2.23 -17.34
CA PHE A 42 -0.96 0.84 -17.18
C PHE A 42 -0.12 -0.09 -18.06
N LYS A 43 0.26 -1.27 -17.56
CA LYS A 43 1.05 -2.24 -18.32
C LYS A 43 0.37 -2.72 -19.60
N ASN A 44 -0.94 -2.81 -19.60
CA ASN A 44 -1.76 -3.18 -20.75
C ASN A 44 -2.09 -2.00 -21.68
N LYS A 45 -1.73 -0.78 -21.29
CA LYS A 45 -1.89 0.47 -22.06
C LYS A 45 -0.68 1.36 -21.80
N PRO A 46 0.43 1.15 -22.53
CA PRO A 46 1.73 1.75 -22.20
C PRO A 46 1.79 3.28 -22.41
N ASN A 47 0.78 3.88 -23.02
CA ASN A 47 0.69 5.34 -23.12
C ASN A 47 0.26 5.95 -21.77
N PRO A 48 0.88 7.06 -21.34
CA PRO A 48 0.43 7.79 -20.17
C PRO A 48 -1.07 8.12 -20.25
N GLN A 49 -1.76 7.94 -19.14
CA GLN A 49 -3.14 8.36 -18.99
C GLN A 49 -3.18 9.82 -18.51
N GLU A 50 -4.35 10.45 -18.60
CA GLU A 50 -4.57 11.75 -17.96
C GLU A 50 -4.17 11.70 -16.48
N PRO A 51 -3.40 12.68 -15.99
CA PRO A 51 -2.97 12.70 -14.59
C PRO A 51 -4.18 12.67 -13.64
N VAL A 52 -4.06 11.91 -12.55
CA VAL A 52 -5.13 11.70 -11.58
C VAL A 52 -4.76 12.26 -10.20
N SER A 53 -5.77 12.51 -9.37
CA SER A 53 -5.55 12.91 -7.98
C SER A 53 -4.94 11.75 -7.16
N PRO A 54 -4.06 12.01 -6.18
CA PRO A 54 -3.63 11.00 -5.22
C PRO A 54 -4.77 10.29 -4.48
N LYS A 55 -5.95 10.90 -4.43
CA LYS A 55 -7.18 10.34 -3.83
C LYS A 55 -8.09 9.64 -4.84
N ASP A 56 -7.59 9.39 -6.06
CA ASP A 56 -8.36 8.69 -7.09
C ASP A 56 -8.72 7.26 -6.63
N PRO A 57 -9.91 6.76 -6.98
CA PRO A 57 -10.30 5.37 -6.72
C PRO A 57 -9.34 4.31 -7.26
N LEU A 58 -8.48 4.64 -8.22
CA LEU A 58 -7.42 3.77 -8.73
C LEU A 58 -6.50 3.27 -7.61
N PHE A 59 -6.18 4.13 -6.65
CA PHE A 59 -5.26 3.84 -5.54
C PHE A 59 -5.94 3.20 -4.33
N CYS A 60 -7.25 2.96 -4.41
CA CYS A 60 -8.06 2.50 -3.29
C CYS A 60 -8.63 1.10 -3.51
N ALA A 61 -8.57 0.30 -2.48
CA ALA A 61 -9.47 -0.82 -2.26
C ALA A 61 -10.87 -0.29 -1.84
N LYS A 62 -11.92 -1.07 -2.11
CA LYS A 62 -13.30 -0.70 -1.77
C LYS A 62 -13.83 -1.63 -0.69
N ARG A 63 -13.68 -1.24 0.58
CA ARG A 63 -14.12 -2.02 1.75
C ARG A 63 -13.65 -3.48 1.72
N ILE A 64 -12.35 -3.68 1.57
CA ILE A 64 -11.72 -5.01 1.60
C ILE A 64 -11.40 -5.44 3.04
N TRP A 65 -11.10 -4.49 3.92
CA TRP A 65 -10.91 -4.69 5.37
C TRP A 65 -11.86 -3.81 6.17
N ASP A 66 -11.96 -4.06 7.47
CA ASP A 66 -12.84 -3.36 8.39
C ASP A 66 -12.38 -1.92 8.68
N HIS A 67 -13.30 -1.11 9.24
CA HIS A 67 -13.04 0.29 9.56
C HIS A 67 -11.99 0.45 10.65
N GLY A 68 -12.01 -0.38 11.68
CA GLY A 68 -11.11 -0.26 12.83
C GLY A 68 -9.67 -0.55 12.47
N SER A 69 -9.43 -1.57 11.65
CA SER A 69 -8.11 -1.90 11.13
C SER A 69 -7.53 -0.76 10.28
N GLU A 70 -8.38 -0.06 9.50
CA GLU A 70 -7.92 1.13 8.75
C GLU A 70 -7.44 2.23 9.68
N ILE A 71 -8.18 2.54 10.75
CA ILE A 71 -7.81 3.57 11.73
C ILE A 71 -6.56 3.17 12.51
N SER A 72 -6.51 1.91 12.97
CA SER A 72 -5.35 1.38 13.72
C SER A 72 -4.06 1.43 12.88
N CYS A 73 -4.10 0.92 11.65
CA CYS A 73 -2.94 0.93 10.75
C CYS A 73 -2.47 2.36 10.44
N LYS A 74 -3.42 3.30 10.26
CA LYS A 74 -3.09 4.70 10.04
C LYS A 74 -2.25 5.23 11.20
N THR A 75 -2.75 5.11 12.42
CA THR A 75 -2.11 5.71 13.60
C THR A 75 -0.81 5.00 13.99
N SER A 76 -0.77 3.67 13.93
CA SER A 76 0.37 2.88 14.41
C SER A 76 1.47 2.64 13.38
N ILE A 77 1.19 2.79 12.09
CA ILE A 77 2.15 2.44 11.02
C ILE A 77 2.32 3.59 10.02
N GLU A 78 1.20 4.11 9.47
CA GLU A 78 1.31 5.12 8.41
C GLU A 78 1.85 6.44 8.96
N ASP A 79 1.27 6.97 10.03
CA ASP A 79 1.69 8.27 10.59
C ASP A 79 3.17 8.26 11.02
N PRO A 80 3.71 7.27 11.76
CA PRO A 80 5.13 7.16 12.03
C PRO A 80 6.00 7.09 10.77
N PHE A 81 5.55 6.37 9.73
CA PHE A 81 6.29 6.30 8.47
C PHE A 81 6.28 7.65 7.74
N GLN A 82 5.18 8.41 7.76
CA GLN A 82 5.14 9.72 7.14
C GLN A 82 6.10 10.70 7.83
N GLU A 83 6.21 10.65 9.15
CA GLU A 83 7.17 11.45 9.92
C GLU A 83 8.62 11.08 9.57
N LEU A 84 8.93 9.79 9.49
CA LEU A 84 10.24 9.32 9.05
C LEU A 84 10.55 9.78 7.61
N ALA A 85 9.59 9.68 6.71
CA ALA A 85 9.76 10.11 5.32
C ALA A 85 10.09 11.61 5.21
N GLU A 86 9.44 12.48 6.01
CA GLU A 86 9.74 13.90 6.05
C GLU A 86 11.16 14.16 6.57
N ARG A 87 11.59 13.47 7.63
CA ARG A 87 12.97 13.57 8.15
C ARG A 87 14.01 13.11 7.14
N ILE A 88 13.69 12.06 6.35
CA ILE A 88 14.57 11.61 5.26
C ILE A 88 14.63 12.67 4.16
N ILE A 89 13.49 13.22 3.72
CA ILE A 89 13.44 14.21 2.63
C ILE A 89 14.19 15.48 3.03
N SER A 90 14.00 15.97 4.26
CA SER A 90 14.70 17.15 4.77
C SER A 90 16.20 16.96 4.96
N GLY A 91 16.68 15.71 4.97
CA GLY A 91 18.07 15.37 5.24
C GLY A 91 18.43 15.28 6.74
N GLU A 92 17.45 15.42 7.63
CA GLU A 92 17.64 15.21 9.06
C GLU A 92 18.01 13.76 9.36
N THR A 93 17.36 12.80 8.71
CA THR A 93 17.72 11.39 8.77
C THR A 93 18.54 11.01 7.54
N THR A 94 19.80 10.63 7.77
CA THR A 94 20.74 10.25 6.71
C THR A 94 21.05 8.74 6.68
N SER A 95 20.66 8.00 7.70
CA SER A 95 20.79 6.54 7.79
C SER A 95 19.63 5.97 8.60
N ILE A 96 19.26 4.74 8.34
CA ILE A 96 18.17 4.04 9.03
C ILE A 96 18.75 3.31 10.24
N ASN A 97 18.32 3.70 11.44
CA ASN A 97 18.62 3.00 12.69
C ASN A 97 17.59 1.89 12.97
N GLU A 98 17.72 1.16 14.07
CA GLU A 98 16.82 0.05 14.42
C GLU A 98 15.36 0.50 14.66
N GLU A 99 15.12 1.68 15.22
CA GLU A 99 13.78 2.23 15.44
C GLU A 99 13.14 2.61 14.09
N ASP A 100 13.87 3.34 13.25
CA ASP A 100 13.44 3.71 11.90
C ASP A 100 13.22 2.45 11.04
N LYS A 101 14.08 1.43 11.18
CA LYS A 101 13.90 0.14 10.51
C LYS A 101 12.58 -0.53 10.87
N ALA A 102 12.22 -0.56 12.13
CA ALA A 102 10.95 -1.16 12.57
C ALA A 102 9.74 -0.44 11.95
N VAL A 103 9.83 0.88 11.76
CA VAL A 103 8.82 1.69 11.07
C VAL A 103 8.75 1.30 9.58
N VAL A 104 9.90 1.22 8.90
CA VAL A 104 9.96 0.85 7.47
C VAL A 104 9.46 -0.57 7.23
N ASP A 105 9.89 -1.54 8.04
CA ASP A 105 9.47 -2.93 7.94
C ASP A 105 7.94 -3.07 8.10
N SER A 106 7.37 -2.35 9.07
CA SER A 106 5.93 -2.35 9.32
C SER A 106 5.17 -1.72 8.17
N PHE A 107 5.66 -0.61 7.63
CA PHE A 107 5.06 0.06 6.48
C PHE A 107 5.12 -0.78 5.20
N TYR A 108 6.27 -1.42 4.93
CA TYR A 108 6.42 -2.35 3.82
C TYR A 108 5.41 -3.51 3.93
N GLY A 109 5.32 -4.11 5.12
CA GLY A 109 4.39 -5.19 5.41
C GLY A 109 2.93 -4.76 5.25
N LEU A 110 2.57 -3.54 5.65
CA LEU A 110 1.23 -2.98 5.47
C LEU A 110 0.89 -2.79 3.99
N TRP A 111 1.77 -2.14 3.22
CA TRP A 111 1.57 -1.91 1.79
C TRP A 111 1.42 -3.23 1.02
N GLU A 112 2.28 -4.21 1.29
CA GLU A 112 2.20 -5.54 0.68
C GLU A 112 0.89 -6.26 1.05
N SER A 113 0.50 -6.23 2.32
CA SER A 113 -0.72 -6.89 2.79
C SER A 113 -1.97 -6.29 2.16
N ARG A 114 -2.04 -4.96 2.08
CA ARG A 114 -3.16 -4.26 1.42
C ARG A 114 -3.23 -4.57 -0.08
N ALA A 115 -2.09 -4.58 -0.77
CA ALA A 115 -2.01 -4.95 -2.18
C ALA A 115 -2.46 -6.40 -2.38
N TYR A 116 -1.99 -7.32 -1.54
CA TYR A 116 -2.36 -8.74 -1.57
C TYR A 116 -3.87 -8.93 -1.40
N PHE A 117 -4.48 -8.37 -0.36
CA PHE A 117 -5.91 -8.54 -0.09
C PHE A 117 -6.81 -7.80 -1.07
N ASN A 118 -6.35 -6.69 -1.66
CA ASN A 118 -7.06 -6.05 -2.76
C ASN A 118 -7.12 -6.95 -4.01
N ALA A 119 -6.04 -7.70 -4.29
CA ALA A 119 -6.00 -8.68 -5.38
C ALA A 119 -6.74 -9.98 -5.03
N ASN A 120 -6.71 -10.38 -3.75
CA ASN A 120 -7.23 -11.65 -3.23
C ASN A 120 -8.21 -11.40 -2.06
N PRO A 121 -9.36 -10.79 -2.30
CA PRO A 121 -10.31 -10.49 -1.23
C PRO A 121 -10.82 -11.79 -0.60
N PRO A 122 -10.79 -11.90 0.75
CA PRO A 122 -11.22 -13.11 1.44
C PRO A 122 -12.70 -13.41 1.24
N ALA A 123 -13.04 -14.70 1.16
CA ALA A 123 -14.42 -15.14 1.14
C ALA A 123 -15.06 -15.03 2.53
N ASP A 124 -16.39 -14.90 2.57
CA ASP A 124 -17.14 -14.99 3.82
C ASP A 124 -17.05 -16.41 4.39
N ILE A 125 -16.97 -16.53 5.71
CA ILE A 125 -16.88 -17.80 6.41
C ILE A 125 -18.28 -18.21 6.87
N LEU A 126 -18.77 -19.35 6.40
CA LEU A 126 -20.00 -19.93 6.89
C LEU A 126 -19.78 -20.53 8.28
N ILE A 127 -20.64 -20.16 9.23
CA ILE A 127 -20.62 -20.68 10.59
C ILE A 127 -21.69 -21.78 10.70
N ASN A 128 -21.31 -22.92 11.20
CA ASN A 128 -22.27 -23.95 11.58
C ASN A 128 -22.73 -23.70 13.04
N ALA A 129 -23.65 -22.75 13.21
CA ALA A 129 -24.20 -22.39 14.50
C ALA A 129 -25.68 -22.76 14.55
N THR A 130 -26.11 -23.31 15.69
CA THR A 130 -27.52 -23.49 16.04
C THR A 130 -27.88 -22.53 17.16
N GLY A 131 -29.10 -21.96 17.16
CA GLY A 131 -29.58 -21.11 18.26
C GLY A 131 -29.19 -19.64 18.18
N VAL A 132 -29.01 -19.09 16.97
CA VAL A 132 -28.89 -17.64 16.77
C VAL A 132 -30.28 -17.03 16.97
N GLU A 133 -30.55 -16.54 18.17
CA GLU A 133 -31.86 -15.99 18.53
C GLU A 133 -32.08 -14.54 18.07
N TYR A 134 -30.98 -13.82 17.79
CA TYR A 134 -31.05 -12.43 17.41
C TYR A 134 -30.20 -12.15 16.14
N ILE A 135 -30.85 -11.52 15.17
CA ILE A 135 -30.22 -11.13 13.92
C ILE A 135 -30.10 -9.61 13.91
N LEU A 136 -28.86 -9.11 13.83
CA LEU A 136 -28.59 -7.68 13.76
C LEU A 136 -29.22 -7.04 12.51
N SER A 137 -29.90 -5.93 12.67
CA SER A 137 -30.29 -5.06 11.57
C SER A 137 -29.07 -4.50 10.84
N ILE A 138 -29.24 -3.94 9.64
CA ILE A 138 -28.13 -3.33 8.88
C ILE A 138 -27.47 -2.20 9.69
N ASP A 139 -28.25 -1.43 10.43
CA ASP A 139 -27.75 -0.35 11.29
C ASP A 139 -26.87 -0.87 12.41
N GLU A 140 -27.31 -1.91 13.12
CA GLU A 140 -26.55 -2.55 14.18
C GLU A 140 -25.29 -3.24 13.64
N GLN A 141 -25.34 -3.82 12.45
CA GLN A 141 -24.16 -4.39 11.78
C GLN A 141 -23.11 -3.31 11.47
N GLU A 142 -23.52 -2.17 10.94
CA GLU A 142 -22.60 -1.06 10.67
C GLU A 142 -22.08 -0.40 11.94
N LEU A 143 -22.92 -0.30 12.97
CA LEU A 143 -22.50 0.17 14.29
C LEU A 143 -21.49 -0.81 14.94
N SER A 144 -21.71 -2.12 14.81
CA SER A 144 -20.77 -3.14 15.26
C SER A 144 -19.42 -3.00 14.57
N GLU A 145 -19.41 -2.85 13.24
CA GLU A 145 -18.17 -2.60 12.47
C GLU A 145 -17.48 -1.30 12.93
N LYS A 146 -18.25 -0.24 13.18
CA LYS A 146 -17.72 1.03 13.68
C LYS A 146 -16.99 0.88 15.01
N ASN A 147 -17.48 0.00 15.86
CA ASN A 147 -16.95 -0.28 17.18
C ASN A 147 -15.98 -1.48 17.22
N ASN A 148 -15.53 -1.97 16.06
CA ASN A 148 -14.62 -3.12 15.91
C ASN A 148 -15.17 -4.42 16.51
N VAL A 149 -16.48 -4.61 16.43
CA VAL A 149 -17.16 -5.83 16.87
C VAL A 149 -17.50 -6.68 15.64
N THR A 150 -16.91 -7.86 15.57
CA THR A 150 -17.27 -8.86 14.54
C THR A 150 -18.65 -9.44 14.86
N TYR A 151 -19.48 -9.63 13.84
CA TYR A 151 -20.82 -10.15 13.97
C TYR A 151 -21.11 -11.26 12.95
N VAL A 152 -22.15 -12.03 13.23
CA VAL A 152 -22.66 -13.06 12.33
C VAL A 152 -23.84 -12.49 11.56
N THR A 153 -23.80 -12.62 10.21
CA THR A 153 -24.91 -12.16 9.37
C THR A 153 -26.14 -13.10 9.48
N PRO A 154 -27.33 -12.65 9.00
CA PRO A 154 -28.52 -13.51 8.95
C PRO A 154 -28.31 -14.85 8.24
N GLU A 155 -27.41 -14.90 7.26
CA GLU A 155 -27.05 -16.10 6.52
C GLU A 155 -26.01 -16.98 7.26
N LEU A 156 -25.81 -16.76 8.56
CA LEU A 156 -24.82 -17.44 9.40
C LEU A 156 -23.39 -17.34 8.85
N LYS A 157 -22.98 -16.13 8.45
CA LYS A 157 -21.65 -15.89 7.94
C LYS A 157 -20.93 -14.83 8.76
N ILE A 158 -19.61 -14.97 8.90
CA ILE A 158 -18.70 -13.88 9.20
C ILE A 158 -18.18 -13.33 7.86
N LYS A 159 -18.28 -12.04 7.67
CA LYS A 159 -17.79 -11.41 6.44
C LYS A 159 -16.27 -11.49 6.38
N GLY A 160 -15.74 -11.90 5.22
CA GLY A 160 -14.29 -12.01 5.01
C GLY A 160 -13.56 -10.70 5.32
N ARG A 161 -14.16 -9.54 5.03
CA ARG A 161 -13.57 -8.23 5.34
C ARG A 161 -13.36 -7.98 6.85
N ASP A 162 -14.28 -8.47 7.71
CA ASP A 162 -14.20 -8.27 9.16
C ASP A 162 -13.03 -9.05 9.79
N LEU A 163 -12.51 -10.05 9.08
CA LEU A 163 -11.31 -10.81 9.45
C LEU A 163 -10.05 -10.33 8.72
N THR A 164 -10.22 -9.52 7.67
CA THR A 164 -9.08 -9.10 6.85
C THR A 164 -8.10 -8.23 7.64
N GLY A 165 -8.59 -7.42 8.57
CA GLY A 165 -7.74 -6.59 9.42
C GLY A 165 -6.78 -7.41 10.27
N GLU A 166 -7.26 -8.48 10.90
CA GLU A 166 -6.43 -9.41 11.67
C GLU A 166 -5.39 -10.09 10.76
N TRP A 167 -5.79 -10.50 9.56
CA TRP A 167 -4.86 -11.10 8.61
C TRP A 167 -3.82 -10.11 8.08
N ILE A 168 -4.17 -8.83 7.91
CA ILE A 168 -3.21 -7.76 7.61
C ILE A 168 -2.19 -7.69 8.76
N SER A 169 -2.64 -7.66 10.00
CA SER A 169 -1.76 -7.61 11.18
C SER A 169 -0.80 -8.80 11.26
N ILE A 170 -1.31 -10.01 11.04
CA ILE A 170 -0.49 -11.23 10.98
C ILE A 170 0.55 -11.16 9.85
N ARG A 171 0.15 -10.68 8.65
CA ARG A 171 1.09 -10.53 7.52
C ARG A 171 2.16 -9.48 7.80
N ILE A 172 1.84 -8.37 8.46
CA ILE A 172 2.82 -7.35 8.87
C ILE A 172 3.86 -7.98 9.81
N ILE A 173 3.43 -8.75 10.82
CA ILE A 173 4.34 -9.47 11.73
C ILE A 173 5.23 -10.42 10.94
N ASN A 174 4.67 -11.19 10.01
CA ASN A 174 5.43 -12.11 9.16
C ASN A 174 6.45 -11.37 8.28
N TRP A 175 6.09 -10.19 7.74
CA TRP A 175 7.03 -9.37 6.97
C TRP A 175 8.16 -8.82 7.83
N ARG A 176 7.86 -8.31 9.01
CA ARG A 176 8.91 -7.88 9.97
C ARG A 176 9.87 -9.03 10.31
N TYR A 177 9.36 -10.25 10.45
CA TYR A 177 10.21 -11.42 10.65
C TYR A 177 11.09 -11.74 9.42
N LYS A 178 10.52 -11.69 8.21
CA LYS A 178 11.28 -11.91 6.95
C LYS A 178 12.33 -10.84 6.69
N LEU A 179 12.05 -9.60 7.09
CA LEU A 179 12.97 -8.47 6.96
C LEU A 179 13.96 -8.35 8.12
N ASN A 180 13.89 -9.27 9.10
CA ASN A 180 14.87 -9.30 10.17
C ASN A 180 16.28 -9.56 9.61
N GLY A 181 17.24 -8.74 10.02
CA GLY A 181 18.62 -8.78 9.51
C GLY A 181 18.83 -8.13 8.13
N ILE A 182 17.79 -7.61 7.49
CA ILE A 182 17.90 -6.82 6.26
C ILE A 182 18.10 -5.35 6.62
N ASN A 183 19.02 -4.67 5.93
CA ASN A 183 19.32 -3.25 6.13
C ASN A 183 18.66 -2.40 5.05
N TRP A 184 17.97 -1.32 5.45
CA TRP A 184 17.43 -0.34 4.51
C TRP A 184 18.43 0.78 4.26
N SER A 185 18.67 1.08 3.00
CA SER A 185 19.53 2.18 2.57
C SER A 185 18.72 3.32 1.99
N ILE A 186 19.05 4.56 2.39
CA ILE A 186 18.50 5.76 1.78
C ILE A 186 19.25 6.01 0.48
N VAL A 187 18.55 5.85 -0.65
CA VAL A 187 19.07 6.06 -1.99
C VAL A 187 18.52 7.35 -2.56
N ARG A 188 19.38 8.25 -2.98
CA ARG A 188 19.04 9.57 -3.53
C ARG A 188 19.53 9.70 -4.95
N THR A 189 18.87 10.53 -5.74
CA THR A 189 19.32 10.86 -7.09
C THR A 189 19.23 12.36 -7.33
N SER A 190 20.21 12.90 -8.08
CA SER A 190 20.15 14.23 -8.69
C SER A 190 19.83 14.18 -10.18
N ALA A 191 19.75 12.96 -10.76
CA ALA A 191 19.59 12.72 -12.18
C ALA A 191 18.50 11.66 -12.41
N GLY A 192 17.36 12.09 -12.92
CA GLY A 192 16.20 11.24 -13.12
C GLY A 192 15.29 11.13 -11.88
N GLU A 193 14.21 10.40 -12.03
CA GLU A 193 13.21 10.19 -10.98
C GLU A 193 12.82 8.72 -10.89
N PHE A 194 12.50 8.30 -9.67
CA PHE A 194 11.88 7.01 -9.40
C PHE A 194 10.38 7.09 -9.70
N PHE A 195 9.82 6.02 -10.22
CA PHE A 195 8.37 5.82 -10.20
C PHE A 195 7.95 4.83 -9.11
N VAL A 196 6.66 4.73 -8.88
CA VAL A 196 6.07 3.88 -7.86
C VAL A 196 5.24 2.77 -8.52
N PRO A 197 5.49 1.49 -8.20
CA PRO A 197 4.65 0.39 -8.62
C PRO A 197 3.33 0.34 -7.83
N ASN A 198 2.30 -0.29 -8.39
CA ASN A 198 0.99 -0.46 -7.74
C ASN A 198 1.01 -1.32 -6.47
N ALA A 199 2.06 -2.10 -6.29
CA ALA A 199 2.32 -2.95 -5.12
C ALA A 199 3.84 -3.08 -4.90
N PRO A 200 4.30 -3.47 -3.70
CA PRO A 200 5.71 -3.78 -3.49
C PRO A 200 6.21 -4.81 -4.49
N PRO A 201 7.45 -4.68 -4.99
CA PRO A 201 8.03 -5.65 -5.90
C PRO A 201 8.02 -7.05 -5.30
N ASN A 202 7.43 -8.02 -6.01
CA ASN A 202 7.43 -9.41 -5.58
C ASN A 202 8.72 -10.10 -6.02
N ALA A 203 9.83 -9.79 -5.34
CA ALA A 203 11.12 -10.42 -5.58
C ALA A 203 11.82 -10.72 -4.25
N PRO A 204 12.38 -11.94 -4.07
CA PRO A 204 12.94 -12.41 -2.79
C PRO A 204 14.08 -11.54 -2.24
N LYS A 205 14.81 -10.86 -3.12
CA LYS A 205 16.02 -10.09 -2.76
C LYS A 205 15.95 -8.61 -3.12
N PHE A 206 14.78 -8.12 -3.53
CA PHE A 206 14.62 -6.72 -3.90
C PHE A 206 13.40 -6.12 -3.20
N HIS A 207 13.66 -5.38 -2.13
CA HIS A 207 12.65 -4.65 -1.39
C HIS A 207 12.85 -3.16 -1.61
N TYR A 208 11.77 -2.48 -1.93
CA TYR A 208 11.76 -1.09 -2.34
C TYR A 208 10.60 -0.35 -1.67
N VAL A 209 10.87 0.81 -1.08
CA VAL A 209 9.86 1.71 -0.52
C VAL A 209 10.06 3.10 -1.11
N PRO A 210 9.06 3.61 -1.86
CA PRO A 210 9.13 4.96 -2.43
C PRO A 210 8.96 6.03 -1.36
N ILE A 211 9.84 7.03 -1.35
CA ILE A 211 9.76 8.19 -0.45
C ILE A 211 9.33 9.44 -1.22
N SER A 212 10.05 9.77 -2.29
CA SER A 212 9.76 10.89 -3.18
C SER A 212 10.31 10.58 -4.58
N PRO A 213 10.05 11.40 -5.60
CA PRO A 213 10.61 11.19 -6.94
C PRO A 213 12.14 11.02 -6.98
N ILE A 214 12.85 11.59 -6.04
CA ILE A 214 14.32 11.57 -5.99
C ILE A 214 14.91 10.83 -4.78
N VAL A 215 14.06 10.20 -3.95
CA VAL A 215 14.50 9.46 -2.76
C VAL A 215 13.70 8.18 -2.63
N SER A 216 14.38 7.06 -2.37
CA SER A 216 13.77 5.78 -2.05
C SER A 216 14.54 5.06 -0.95
N LEU A 217 13.89 4.10 -0.29
CA LEU A 217 14.56 3.10 0.54
C LEU A 217 14.67 1.82 -0.26
N ILE A 218 15.88 1.27 -0.32
CA ILE A 218 16.17 0.01 -1.01
C ILE A 218 16.94 -0.89 -0.05
N ALA A 219 16.46 -2.12 0.11
CA ALA A 219 17.09 -3.08 1.00
C ALA A 219 18.41 -3.59 0.42
N GLU A 220 19.41 -3.77 1.28
CA GLU A 220 20.74 -4.34 0.95
C GLU A 220 21.41 -3.63 -0.24
N TYR A 221 21.21 -2.33 -0.35
CA TYR A 221 21.72 -1.50 -1.44
C TYR A 221 22.77 -0.51 -0.91
N PRO A 222 23.76 -0.08 -1.73
CA PRO A 222 24.67 1.00 -1.32
C PRO A 222 23.92 2.29 -1.00
N GLN A 223 24.19 2.83 0.19
CA GLN A 223 23.58 4.10 0.61
C GLN A 223 24.22 5.29 -0.10
N GLY A 224 23.42 6.31 -0.43
CA GLY A 224 23.89 7.57 -0.94
C GLY A 224 23.29 7.98 -2.27
N PHE A 225 24.07 8.75 -3.04
CA PHE A 225 23.64 9.28 -4.34
C PHE A 225 23.97 8.30 -5.48
N ILE A 226 23.00 8.13 -6.38
CA ILE A 226 23.16 7.34 -7.61
C ILE A 226 22.96 8.21 -8.84
N GLY A 227 23.58 7.79 -9.95
CA GLY A 227 23.45 8.45 -11.26
C GLY A 227 22.23 7.98 -12.06
N MET A 228 22.04 8.60 -13.23
CA MET A 228 20.93 8.32 -14.14
C MET A 228 20.87 6.83 -14.56
N GLU A 229 22.00 6.23 -14.90
CA GLU A 229 22.06 4.83 -15.34
C GLU A 229 21.48 3.88 -14.28
N GLU A 230 21.82 4.11 -13.02
CA GLU A 230 21.35 3.28 -11.92
C GLU A 230 19.86 3.51 -11.62
N VAL A 231 19.38 4.76 -11.71
CA VAL A 231 17.94 5.06 -11.65
C VAL A 231 17.19 4.30 -12.75
N CYS A 232 17.71 4.32 -13.99
CA CYS A 232 17.11 3.59 -15.11
C CYS A 232 17.06 2.09 -14.86
N ARG A 233 18.13 1.52 -14.28
CA ARG A 233 18.19 0.09 -13.93
C ARG A 233 17.15 -0.28 -12.86
N ILE A 234 17.05 0.52 -11.80
CA ILE A 234 16.07 0.33 -10.73
C ILE A 234 14.64 0.44 -11.29
N ASN A 235 14.36 1.48 -12.06
CA ASN A 235 13.06 1.67 -12.71
C ASN A 235 12.74 0.51 -13.67
N GLY A 236 13.70 0.02 -14.43
CA GLY A 236 13.54 -1.15 -15.29
C GLY A 236 13.12 -2.40 -14.52
N LEU A 237 13.77 -2.65 -13.37
CA LEU A 237 13.42 -3.76 -12.49
C LEU A 237 12.01 -3.59 -11.88
N LEU A 238 11.70 -2.39 -11.37
CA LEU A 238 10.37 -2.07 -10.83
C LEU A 238 9.29 -2.28 -11.89
N TYR A 239 9.51 -1.79 -13.13
CA TYR A 239 8.56 -1.99 -14.23
C TYR A 239 8.35 -3.48 -14.54
N LYS A 240 9.43 -4.25 -14.60
CA LYS A 240 9.35 -5.71 -14.85
C LYS A 240 8.54 -6.43 -13.78
N LEU A 241 8.72 -6.08 -12.51
CA LEU A 241 8.08 -6.70 -11.35
C LEU A 241 6.65 -6.17 -11.06
N THR A 242 6.24 -5.11 -11.76
CA THR A 242 4.89 -4.53 -11.61
C THR A 242 3.87 -5.33 -12.39
N ASP A 243 2.70 -5.61 -11.80
CA ASP A 243 1.63 -6.40 -12.43
C ASP A 243 0.61 -5.54 -13.19
N SER A 244 0.31 -4.32 -12.74
CA SER A 244 -0.86 -3.58 -13.22
C SER A 244 -0.49 -2.18 -13.76
N TYR A 245 -0.06 -1.29 -12.89
CA TYR A 245 0.29 0.09 -13.25
C TYR A 245 1.45 0.61 -12.42
N ILE A 246 2.08 1.65 -12.95
CA ILE A 246 3.06 2.49 -12.27
C ILE A 246 2.54 3.92 -12.26
N PHE A 247 3.01 4.72 -11.30
CA PHE A 247 2.75 6.15 -11.29
C PHE A 247 4.01 6.94 -10.93
N ALA A 248 4.06 8.18 -11.37
CA ALA A 248 5.17 9.09 -11.15
C ALA A 248 4.70 10.54 -11.20
N ARG A 249 5.56 11.45 -10.76
CA ARG A 249 5.38 12.88 -10.98
C ARG A 249 5.47 13.22 -12.47
N ASP A 250 6.54 12.76 -13.11
CA ASP A 250 6.84 13.03 -14.52
C ASP A 250 7.59 11.84 -15.14
N PHE A 251 6.93 11.10 -16.01
CA PHE A 251 7.54 9.95 -16.68
C PHE A 251 8.66 10.33 -17.67
N SER A 252 8.72 11.58 -18.15
CA SER A 252 9.83 12.02 -18.99
C SER A 252 11.17 12.02 -18.26
N ARG A 253 11.13 12.05 -16.92
CA ARG A 253 12.29 11.98 -16.02
C ARG A 253 12.55 10.58 -15.46
N CYS A 254 11.65 9.63 -15.71
CA CYS A 254 11.71 8.25 -15.25
C CYS A 254 12.24 7.36 -16.38
N CYS A 255 13.55 7.35 -16.58
CA CYS A 255 14.12 6.44 -17.57
C CYS A 255 13.97 4.97 -17.17
N VAL A 256 13.84 4.10 -18.17
CA VAL A 256 13.79 2.64 -18.02
C VAL A 256 14.79 2.01 -18.99
N VAL A 257 15.78 1.31 -18.46
CA VAL A 257 16.59 0.42 -19.28
C VAL A 257 15.95 -0.97 -19.25
N TYR A 258 15.48 -1.42 -20.36
CA TYR A 258 15.12 -2.82 -20.56
C TYR A 258 16.43 -3.62 -20.74
N SER A 259 17.20 -3.83 -19.68
CA SER A 259 18.27 -4.80 -19.75
C SER A 259 17.64 -6.17 -20.01
N GLU A 260 18.00 -6.81 -21.10
CA GLU A 260 17.82 -8.24 -21.25
C GLU A 260 18.45 -8.87 -20.01
N VAL A 261 17.61 -9.45 -19.18
CA VAL A 261 18.06 -10.12 -17.95
C VAL A 261 18.80 -11.36 -18.42
N MET A 262 20.09 -11.38 -18.16
CA MET A 262 20.83 -12.64 -18.17
C MET A 262 20.11 -13.62 -17.24
N ASP A 263 19.70 -14.74 -17.84
CA ASP A 263 19.04 -15.89 -17.22
C ASP A 263 19.78 -16.43 -15.97
#